data_47834b6df1725f088594f3856f138174
#
_entry.id   47834b6df1725f088594f3856f138174
#
_cell.length_a   1.000
_cell.length_b   1.000
_cell.length_c   1.000
_cell.angle_alpha   90.00
_cell.angle_beta   90.00
_cell.angle_gamma   90.00
#
_symmetry.space_group_name_H-M   'P 1'
#
loop_
_entity.id
_entity.type
_entity.pdbx_description
1 polymer ?
#
loop_
_entity_poly.entity_id
_entity_poly.type
_entity_poly.pdbx_seq_one_letter_code
_entity_poly.pdbx_strand_id
1 'polypeptide(L)' 'MKRTSYTILHKGKVLYKNLTEEEYFDIMEDLSIEYYQKGSPKPQHLETKTFSI' A
#
# COMPACT_ATOMS: atom_id res chain seq x y z
N MET A 1 -2.91 -5.26 -22.97
CA MET A 1 -3.07 -5.85 -21.63
C MET A 1 -3.49 -4.81 -20.64
N LYS A 2 -4.45 -5.14 -19.81
CA LYS A 2 -4.86 -4.23 -18.75
C LYS A 2 -3.85 -4.29 -17.61
N ARG A 3 -3.42 -3.13 -17.17
CA ARG A 3 -2.57 -3.03 -16.00
C ARG A 3 -3.37 -2.52 -14.83
N THR A 4 -3.10 -3.05 -13.66
CA THR A 4 -3.70 -2.55 -12.44
C THR A 4 -2.67 -1.72 -11.71
N SER A 5 -3.05 -0.49 -11.38
CA SER A 5 -2.23 0.41 -10.58
C SER A 5 -2.74 0.39 -9.15
N TYR A 6 -1.83 0.35 -8.21
CA TYR A 6 -2.18 0.30 -6.79
C TYR A 6 -1.79 1.61 -6.11
N THR A 7 -2.66 2.06 -5.23
CA THR A 7 -2.41 3.25 -4.41
C THR A 7 -2.66 2.88 -2.96
N ILE A 8 -1.71 3.22 -2.09
CA ILE A 8 -1.82 2.95 -0.66
C ILE A 8 -2.02 4.27 0.07
N LEU A 9 -3.05 4.32 0.91
CA LEU A 9 -3.36 5.50 1.71
C LEU A 9 -3.27 5.13 3.19
N HIS A 10 -2.91 6.12 3.98
CA HIS A 10 -2.89 5.99 5.44
C HIS A 10 -3.67 7.15 6.03
N LYS A 11 -4.77 6.85 6.70
CA LYS A 11 -5.68 7.85 7.26
C LYS A 11 -6.11 8.88 6.22
N GLY A 12 -6.39 8.43 5.01
CA GLY A 12 -6.84 9.28 3.92
C GLY A 12 -5.73 9.98 3.16
N LYS A 13 -4.48 9.84 3.56
CA LYS A 13 -3.34 10.45 2.86
C LYS A 13 -2.65 9.42 1.99
N VAL A 14 -2.35 9.81 0.76
CA VAL A 14 -1.65 8.94 -0.19
C VAL A 14 -0.20 8.79 0.25
N LEU A 15 0.21 7.56 0.52
CA LEU A 15 1.60 7.24 0.81
C LEU A 15 2.35 6.84 -0.44
N TYR A 16 1.71 6.00 -1.26
CA TYR A 16 2.30 5.49 -2.50
C TYR A 16 1.23 5.45 -3.57
N LYS A 17 1.60 5.75 -4.80
CA LYS A 17 0.69 5.68 -5.94
C LYS A 17 1.42 5.11 -7.15
N ASN A 18 0.63 4.67 -8.13
CA ASN A 18 1.16 4.12 -9.39
C ASN A 18 2.07 2.92 -9.17
N LEU A 19 1.71 2.07 -8.21
CA LEU A 19 2.47 0.87 -7.91
C LEU A 19 2.05 -0.27 -8.82
N THR A 20 3.03 -1.06 -9.26
CA THR A 20 2.74 -2.33 -9.89
C THR A 20 2.34 -3.33 -8.80
N GLU A 21 1.80 -4.48 -9.22
CA GLU A 21 1.42 -5.52 -8.28
C GLU A 21 2.62 -5.96 -7.44
N GLU A 22 3.77 -6.16 -8.05
CA GLU A 22 4.98 -6.55 -7.34
C GLU A 22 5.41 -5.50 -6.34
N GLU A 23 5.42 -4.24 -6.77
CA GLU A 23 5.76 -3.13 -5.87
C GLU A 23 4.79 -3.03 -4.71
N TYR A 24 3.50 -3.24 -5.00
CA TYR A 24 2.49 -3.19 -3.96
C TYR A 24 2.74 -4.26 -2.89
N PHE A 25 3.02 -5.49 -3.30
CA PHE A 25 3.28 -6.57 -2.36
C PHE A 25 4.54 -6.29 -1.53
N ASP A 26 5.60 -5.80 -2.16
CA ASP A 26 6.84 -5.46 -1.47
C ASP A 26 6.60 -4.38 -0.42
N ILE A 27 5.87 -3.33 -0.77
CA ILE A 27 5.59 -2.24 0.14
C ILE A 27 4.69 -2.70 1.28
N MET A 28 3.69 -3.51 1.00
CA MET A 28 2.80 -4.02 2.05
C MET A 28 3.57 -4.90 3.03
N GLU A 29 4.53 -5.67 2.54
CA GLU A 29 5.39 -6.46 3.40
C GLU A 29 6.23 -5.56 4.30
N ASP A 30 6.85 -4.53 3.74
CA ASP A 30 7.65 -3.57 4.51
C ASP A 30 6.81 -2.86 5.58
N LEU A 31 5.60 -2.43 5.22
CA LEU A 31 4.71 -1.77 6.17
C LEU A 31 4.30 -2.72 7.30
N SER A 32 4.10 -3.98 6.97
CA SER A 32 3.77 -5.00 7.97
C SER A 32 4.92 -5.17 8.96
N ILE A 33 6.15 -5.23 8.46
CA ILE A 33 7.33 -5.35 9.30
C ILE A 33 7.48 -4.13 10.20
N GLU A 34 7.28 -2.94 9.65
CA GLU A 34 7.34 -1.70 10.44
C GLU A 34 6.30 -1.70 11.56
N TYR A 35 5.09 -2.14 11.26
CA TYR A 35 4.06 -2.25 12.28
C TYR A 35 4.48 -3.20 13.40
N TYR A 36 5.07 -4.32 13.03
CA TYR A 36 5.51 -5.32 13.99
C TYR A 36 6.60 -4.76 14.92
N GLN A 37 7.50 -3.96 14.37
CA GLN A 37 8.63 -3.42 15.12
C GLN A 37 8.31 -2.13 15.86
N LYS A 38 7.52 -1.26 15.26
CA LYS A 38 7.29 0.09 15.77
C LYS A 38 5.85 0.37 16.20
N GLY A 39 4.93 -0.54 15.87
CA GLY A 39 3.53 -0.35 16.17
C GLY A 39 2.79 0.59 15.21
N SER A 40 3.45 1.03 14.14
CA SER A 40 2.83 1.86 13.11
C SER A 40 3.52 1.66 11.77
N PRO A 41 2.83 1.86 10.63
CA PRO A 41 1.41 2.23 10.55
C PRO A 41 0.52 1.04 10.89
N LYS A 42 -0.61 1.29 11.52
CA LYS A 42 -1.56 0.22 11.84
C LYS A 42 -2.27 -0.23 10.57
N PRO A 43 -2.36 -1.54 10.32
CA PRO A 43 -3.02 -2.04 9.10
C PRO A 43 -4.45 -1.56 8.95
N GLN A 44 -5.16 -1.37 10.04
CA GLN A 44 -6.54 -0.90 10.02
C GLN A 44 -6.69 0.52 9.49
N HIS A 45 -5.60 1.29 9.48
CA HIS A 45 -5.59 2.64 8.94
C HIS A 45 -5.10 2.70 7.50
N LEU A 46 -4.69 1.58 6.95
CA LEU A 46 -4.21 1.50 5.57
C LEU A 46 -5.36 1.16 4.64
N GLU A 47 -5.43 1.88 3.53
CA GLU A 47 -6.40 1.62 2.48
C GLU A 47 -5.66 1.37 1.19
N THR A 48 -6.23 0.49 0.38
CA THR A 48 -5.68 0.22 -0.95
C THR A 48 -6.75 0.54 -1.98
N LYS A 49 -6.38 1.35 -2.95
CA LYS A 49 -7.23 1.63 -4.10
C LYS A 49 -6.58 1.07 -5.34
N THR A 50 -7.38 0.48 -6.20
CA THR A 50 -6.90 -0.09 -7.45
C THR A 50 -7.52 0.64 -8.62
N PHE A 51 -6.70 0.89 -9.64
CA PHE A 51 -7.15 1.52 -10.86
C PHE A 51 -6.72 0.67 -12.03
N SER A 52 -7.64 0.44 -12.95
CA SER A 52 -7.33 -0.25 -14.20
C SER A 52 -6.93 0.77 -15.24
N ILE A 53 -5.84 0.46 -15.94
CA ILE A 53 -5.34 1.31 -17.01
C ILE A 53 -5.61 0.66 -18.35
#